data_94139666e7795b0c063a00e8759fd203
#
_entry.id   94139666e7795b0c063a00e8759fd203
#
_cell.length_a   1.000
_cell.length_b   1.000
_cell.length_c   1.000
_cell.angle_alpha   90.00
_cell.angle_beta   90.00
_cell.angle_gamma   90.00
#
_symmetry.space_group_name_H-M   'P 1'
#
loop_
_entity.id
_entity.type
_entity.pdbx_description
1 polymer ?
#
loop_
_entity_poly.entity_id
_entity_poly.type
_entity_poly.pdbx_seq_one_letter_code
_entity_poly.pdbx_strand_id
1 'polypeptide(L)'
;AHYAIRMAIREMDNVVKNGLSQEDFDATRDFLKSYSKLYIETPSKKLGYLMDSRFYGRKDWITELDGLLSKLTLADVNNAMKKYWQVQNMDIVIVTDESEVNDLVESLRAGTVSPMSYSDNLKATLPKEILDEDEVVAKYPLEVREVKVVGIDDTFLK
;
A
#
# COMPACT_ATOMS: atom_id res chain seq x y z
N ALA A 1 -13.04 -6.29 -4.12
CA ALA A 1 -11.90 -5.48 -4.62
C ALA A 1 -12.20 -3.99 -4.60
N HIS A 2 -13.37 -3.52 -5.07
CA HIS A 2 -13.70 -2.09 -5.24
C HIS A 2 -13.56 -1.28 -3.95
N TYR A 3 -14.10 -1.77 -2.81
CA TYR A 3 -13.93 -1.13 -1.49
C TYR A 3 -12.45 -1.00 -1.10
N ALA A 4 -11.67 -2.07 -1.27
CA ALA A 4 -10.24 -2.07 -0.90
C ALA A 4 -9.42 -1.06 -1.72
N ILE A 5 -9.75 -0.84 -3.00
CA ILE A 5 -9.13 0.18 -3.83
C ILE A 5 -9.44 1.57 -3.27
N ARG A 6 -10.70 1.86 -2.93
CA ARG A 6 -11.09 3.14 -2.33
C ARG A 6 -10.37 3.40 -1.01
N MET A 7 -10.29 2.37 -0.15
CA MET A 7 -9.57 2.45 1.11
C MET A 7 -8.10 2.79 0.89
N ALA A 8 -7.42 2.04 0.01
CA ALA A 8 -6.00 2.27 -0.27
C ALA A 8 -5.72 3.67 -0.81
N ILE A 9 -6.54 4.15 -1.76
CA ILE A 9 -6.37 5.48 -2.34
C ILE A 9 -6.66 6.57 -1.31
N ARG A 10 -7.71 6.39 -0.48
CA ARG A 10 -8.03 7.33 0.61
C ARG A 10 -6.88 7.46 1.60
N GLU A 11 -6.31 6.33 2.03
CA GLU A 11 -5.19 6.35 2.97
C GLU A 11 -3.94 7.00 2.37
N MET A 12 -3.62 6.68 1.11
CA MET A 12 -2.52 7.34 0.41
C MET A 12 -2.75 8.86 0.27
N ASP A 13 -3.95 9.29 -0.10
CA ASP A 13 -4.31 10.70 -0.23
C ASP A 13 -4.24 11.43 1.12
N ASN A 14 -4.73 10.78 2.18
CA ASN A 14 -4.65 11.29 3.54
C ASN A 14 -3.19 11.53 3.98
N VAL A 15 -2.32 10.54 3.74
CA VAL A 15 -0.89 10.66 4.08
C VAL A 15 -0.20 11.75 3.26
N VAL A 16 -0.53 11.89 1.97
CA VAL A 16 0.03 12.98 1.13
C VAL A 16 -0.41 14.36 1.62
N LYS A 17 -1.67 14.51 2.03
CA LYS A 17 -2.24 15.79 2.47
C LYS A 17 -1.81 16.18 3.88
N ASN A 18 -1.90 15.24 4.79
CA ASN A 18 -1.76 15.48 6.23
C ASN A 18 -0.39 15.06 6.80
N GLY A 19 0.32 14.19 6.08
CA GLY A 19 1.55 13.55 6.54
C GLY A 19 1.28 12.43 7.56
N LEU A 20 2.35 11.82 8.03
CA LEU A 20 2.33 10.88 9.15
C LEU A 20 2.31 11.62 10.48
N SER A 21 1.72 11.01 11.49
CA SER A 21 1.90 11.43 12.87
C SER A 21 3.31 11.11 13.39
N GLN A 22 3.73 11.74 14.50
CA GLN A 22 4.99 11.38 15.15
C GLN A 22 4.97 9.95 15.66
N GLU A 23 3.84 9.49 16.18
CA GLU A 23 3.65 8.13 16.67
C GLU A 23 3.81 7.09 15.57
N ASP A 24 3.14 7.26 14.41
CA ASP A 24 3.25 6.35 13.27
C ASP A 24 4.67 6.32 12.70
N PHE A 25 5.31 7.49 12.63
CA PHE A 25 6.69 7.60 12.17
C PHE A 25 7.64 6.83 13.09
N ASP A 26 7.55 7.04 14.41
CA ASP A 26 8.44 6.37 15.38
C ASP A 26 8.21 4.86 15.38
N ALA A 27 6.95 4.41 15.41
CA ALA A 27 6.60 3.00 15.36
C ALA A 27 7.13 2.32 14.10
N THR A 28 6.94 2.94 12.93
CA THR A 28 7.40 2.39 11.65
C THR A 28 8.92 2.37 11.55
N ARG A 29 9.60 3.43 11.96
CA ARG A 29 11.06 3.52 11.99
C ARG A 29 11.67 2.42 12.88
N ASP A 30 11.15 2.25 14.09
CA ASP A 30 11.67 1.29 15.05
C ASP A 30 11.37 -0.15 14.62
N PHE A 31 10.21 -0.38 14.00
CA PHE A 31 9.91 -1.64 13.31
C PHE A 31 10.93 -1.94 12.21
N LEU A 32 11.20 -1.01 11.31
CA LEU A 32 12.17 -1.19 10.21
C LEU A 32 13.58 -1.45 10.72
N LYS A 33 14.02 -0.76 11.77
CA LYS A 33 15.33 -0.99 12.42
C LYS A 33 15.44 -2.40 12.99
N SER A 34 14.37 -2.92 13.53
CA SER A 34 14.34 -4.29 14.08
C SER A 34 14.22 -5.33 12.96
N TYR A 35 13.33 -5.10 12.01
CA TYR A 35 13.05 -6.02 10.90
C TYR A 35 14.24 -6.17 9.94
N SER A 36 14.98 -5.10 9.67
CA SER A 36 16.16 -5.15 8.80
C SER A 36 17.23 -6.14 9.25
N LYS A 37 17.30 -6.45 10.55
CA LYS A 37 18.24 -7.45 11.10
C LYS A 37 17.90 -8.87 10.62
N LEU A 38 16.63 -9.16 10.32
CA LEU A 38 16.21 -10.46 9.80
C LEU A 38 16.72 -10.71 8.37
N TYR A 39 17.03 -9.65 7.63
CA TYR A 39 17.60 -9.77 6.28
C TYR A 39 19.00 -10.40 6.27
N ILE A 40 19.74 -10.30 7.36
CA ILE A 40 21.11 -10.84 7.50
C ILE A 40 21.21 -11.92 8.60
N GLU A 41 20.09 -12.52 8.96
CA GLU A 41 20.00 -13.53 10.03
C GLU A 41 20.84 -14.78 9.75
N THR A 42 20.97 -15.17 8.48
CA THR A 42 21.79 -16.34 8.08
C THR A 42 22.98 -15.92 7.23
N PRO A 43 24.10 -16.70 7.24
CA PRO A 43 25.26 -16.42 6.39
C PRO A 43 24.90 -16.30 4.91
N SER A 44 23.99 -17.13 4.41
CA SER A 44 23.54 -17.10 3.01
C SER A 44 22.80 -15.80 2.68
N LYS A 45 21.86 -15.38 3.55
CA LYS A 45 21.16 -14.10 3.37
C LYS A 45 22.17 -12.92 3.43
N LYS A 46 23.06 -12.93 4.41
CA LYS A 46 24.10 -11.91 4.54
C LYS A 46 24.97 -11.81 3.29
N LEU A 47 25.39 -12.93 2.73
CA LEU A 47 26.17 -12.96 1.49
C LEU A 47 25.38 -12.37 0.32
N GLY A 48 24.10 -12.75 0.15
CA GLY A 48 23.24 -12.20 -0.88
C GLY A 48 23.15 -10.67 -0.82
N TYR A 49 22.83 -10.11 0.35
CA TYR A 49 22.76 -8.65 0.53
C TYR A 49 24.10 -7.92 0.34
N LEU A 50 25.23 -8.57 0.68
CA LEU A 50 26.57 -8.02 0.40
C LEU A 50 26.88 -8.01 -1.10
N MET A 51 26.47 -9.06 -1.84
CA MET A 51 26.62 -9.13 -3.29
C MET A 51 25.78 -8.04 -3.97
N ASP A 52 24.51 -7.90 -3.58
CA ASP A 52 23.63 -6.85 -4.07
C ASP A 52 24.20 -5.46 -3.77
N SER A 53 24.67 -5.25 -2.55
CA SER A 53 25.30 -3.98 -2.16
C SER A 53 26.47 -3.63 -3.08
N ARG A 54 27.31 -4.59 -3.38
CA ARG A 54 28.45 -4.39 -4.32
C ARG A 54 27.99 -4.14 -5.76
N PHE A 55 26.97 -4.87 -6.22
CA PHE A 55 26.42 -4.66 -7.55
C PHE A 55 25.90 -3.23 -7.73
N TYR A 56 25.26 -2.66 -6.71
CA TYR A 56 24.75 -1.28 -6.69
C TYR A 56 25.78 -0.25 -6.23
N GLY A 57 27.07 -0.60 -6.14
CA GLY A 57 28.13 0.34 -5.75
C GLY A 57 28.12 0.76 -4.28
N ARG A 58 27.48 -0.02 -3.41
CA ARG A 58 27.41 0.22 -1.96
C ARG A 58 28.40 -0.69 -1.22
N LYS A 59 28.73 -0.34 0.03
CA LYS A 59 29.57 -1.20 0.87
C LYS A 59 28.76 -2.28 1.58
N ASP A 60 27.76 -1.88 2.34
CA ASP A 60 26.87 -2.73 3.11
C ASP A 60 25.53 -2.02 3.28
N TRP A 61 24.56 -2.41 2.49
CA TRP A 61 23.24 -1.81 2.47
C TRP A 61 22.52 -1.85 3.84
N ILE A 62 22.65 -2.96 4.58
CA ILE A 62 21.93 -3.13 5.85
C ILE A 62 22.52 -2.20 6.93
N THR A 63 23.84 -2.09 6.99
CA THR A 63 24.50 -1.14 7.92
C THR A 63 24.19 0.31 7.53
N GLU A 64 24.19 0.63 6.23
CA GLU A 64 23.81 1.95 5.74
C GLU A 64 22.36 2.30 6.09
N LEU A 65 21.44 1.33 5.95
CA LEU A 65 20.01 1.51 6.26
C LEU A 65 19.81 1.85 7.75
N ASP A 66 20.44 1.14 8.66
CA ASP A 66 20.33 1.43 10.10
C ASP A 66 20.82 2.85 10.42
N GLY A 67 21.95 3.25 9.82
CA GLY A 67 22.50 4.60 9.95
C GLY A 67 21.55 5.69 9.37
N LEU A 68 20.89 5.41 8.25
CA LEU A 68 19.92 6.32 7.65
C LEU A 68 18.65 6.44 8.51
N LEU A 69 18.08 5.31 8.95
CA LEU A 69 16.89 5.30 9.81
C LEU A 69 17.13 6.03 11.15
N SER A 70 18.37 5.97 11.68
CA SER A 70 18.71 6.66 12.92
C SER A 70 18.78 8.18 12.80
N LYS A 71 18.95 8.71 11.58
CA LYS A 71 19.04 10.15 11.29
C LYS A 71 17.76 10.70 10.68
N LEU A 72 16.89 9.82 10.17
CA LEU A 72 15.66 10.19 9.50
C LEU A 72 14.71 10.89 10.45
N THR A 73 14.13 11.99 10.01
CA THR A 73 13.12 12.76 10.76
C THR A 73 11.73 12.63 10.14
N LEU A 74 10.69 12.88 10.93
CA LEU A 74 9.32 12.96 10.44
C LEU A 74 9.19 13.99 9.30
N ALA A 75 9.88 15.13 9.42
CA ALA A 75 9.85 16.16 8.39
C ALA A 75 10.43 15.69 7.06
N ASP A 76 11.52 14.89 7.09
CA ASP A 76 12.12 14.34 5.86
C ASP A 76 11.13 13.42 5.14
N VAL A 77 10.45 12.54 5.89
CA VAL A 77 9.46 11.61 5.34
C VAL A 77 8.26 12.36 4.77
N ASN A 78 7.66 13.27 5.53
CA ASN A 78 6.50 14.03 5.07
C ASN A 78 6.82 14.92 3.87
N ASN A 79 7.99 15.50 3.79
CA ASN A 79 8.43 16.26 2.61
C ASN A 79 8.65 15.35 1.39
N ALA A 80 9.21 14.16 1.57
CA ALA A 80 9.39 13.20 0.50
C ALA A 80 8.03 12.70 -0.02
N MET A 81 7.08 12.39 0.86
CA MET A 81 5.74 11.99 0.49
C MET A 81 5.03 13.08 -0.33
N LYS A 82 5.03 14.32 0.14
CA LYS A 82 4.46 15.45 -0.62
C LYS A 82 5.10 15.65 -2.00
N LYS A 83 6.37 15.34 -2.13
CA LYS A 83 7.12 15.54 -3.38
C LYS A 83 6.95 14.39 -4.37
N TYR A 84 6.88 13.17 -3.91
CA TYR A 84 7.00 11.98 -4.76
C TYR A 84 5.76 11.11 -4.80
N TRP A 85 4.90 11.17 -3.79
CA TRP A 85 3.65 10.41 -3.77
C TRP A 85 2.51 11.24 -4.34
N GLN A 86 1.62 10.53 -5.02
CA GLN A 86 0.41 11.10 -5.57
C GLN A 86 -0.62 9.97 -5.77
N VAL A 87 -1.90 10.32 -5.77
CA VAL A 87 -3.02 9.40 -5.98
C VAL A 87 -3.70 9.59 -7.33
N GLN A 88 -3.10 10.41 -8.20
CA GLN A 88 -3.58 10.67 -9.55
C GLN A 88 -2.75 9.87 -10.56
N ASN A 89 -3.38 9.53 -11.69
CA ASN A 89 -2.72 8.81 -12.78
C ASN A 89 -2.03 7.50 -12.34
N MET A 90 -2.69 6.74 -11.48
CA MET A 90 -2.19 5.44 -11.01
C MET A 90 -2.64 4.34 -11.95
N ASP A 91 -1.76 3.39 -12.21
CA ASP A 91 -2.10 2.10 -12.78
C ASP A 91 -2.39 1.12 -11.63
N ILE A 92 -3.60 0.55 -11.64
CA ILE A 92 -4.04 -0.40 -10.61
C ILE A 92 -4.23 -1.76 -11.28
N VAL A 93 -3.49 -2.75 -10.83
CA VAL A 93 -3.62 -4.13 -11.30
C VAL A 93 -4.40 -4.93 -10.28
N ILE A 94 -5.46 -5.58 -10.75
CA ILE A 94 -6.33 -6.44 -9.93
C ILE A 94 -6.27 -7.85 -10.51
N VAL A 95 -5.94 -8.81 -9.66
CA VAL A 95 -6.03 -10.23 -9.99
C VAL A 95 -7.23 -10.80 -9.25
N THR A 96 -8.18 -11.31 -10.00
CA THR A 96 -9.43 -11.86 -9.44
C THR A 96 -9.92 -13.05 -10.26
N ASP A 97 -10.93 -13.74 -9.76
CA ASP A 97 -11.58 -14.85 -10.49
C ASP A 97 -12.36 -14.32 -11.69
N GLU A 98 -12.38 -15.09 -12.78
CA GLU A 98 -13.08 -14.73 -14.02
C GLU A 98 -14.57 -14.48 -13.80
N SER A 99 -15.21 -15.19 -12.88
CA SER A 99 -16.61 -15.04 -12.55
C SER A 99 -16.96 -13.69 -11.92
N GLU A 100 -15.98 -13.01 -11.31
CA GLU A 100 -16.16 -11.71 -10.63
C GLU A 100 -15.78 -10.50 -11.51
N VAL A 101 -15.09 -10.75 -12.64
CA VAL A 101 -14.52 -9.69 -13.48
C VAL A 101 -15.59 -8.73 -13.99
N ASN A 102 -16.68 -9.24 -14.55
CA ASN A 102 -17.69 -8.40 -15.20
C ASN A 102 -18.38 -7.44 -14.22
N ASP A 103 -18.81 -7.93 -13.08
CA ASP A 103 -19.45 -7.12 -12.03
C ASP A 103 -18.50 -6.06 -11.49
N LEU A 104 -17.23 -6.42 -11.32
CA LEU A 104 -16.20 -5.48 -10.88
C LEU A 104 -15.95 -4.38 -11.92
N VAL A 105 -15.83 -4.74 -13.20
CA VAL A 105 -15.62 -3.79 -14.30
C VAL A 105 -16.80 -2.81 -14.41
N GLU A 106 -18.02 -3.31 -14.36
CA GLU A 106 -19.23 -2.48 -14.39
C GLU A 106 -19.28 -1.52 -13.19
N SER A 107 -19.01 -2.04 -11.99
CA SER A 107 -18.97 -1.26 -10.75
C SER A 107 -17.90 -0.16 -10.79
N LEU A 108 -16.70 -0.46 -11.28
CA LEU A 108 -15.62 0.52 -11.41
C LEU A 108 -15.95 1.60 -12.44
N ARG A 109 -16.49 1.22 -13.61
CA ARG A 109 -16.87 2.17 -14.68
C ARG A 109 -18.01 3.08 -14.26
N ALA A 110 -18.99 2.53 -13.56
CA ALA A 110 -20.15 3.29 -13.07
C ALA A 110 -19.86 4.10 -11.81
N GLY A 111 -18.71 3.89 -11.17
CA GLY A 111 -18.35 4.55 -9.91
C GLY A 111 -19.34 4.25 -8.79
N THR A 112 -19.92 3.05 -8.77
CA THR A 112 -20.92 2.67 -7.77
C THR A 112 -20.37 2.71 -6.37
N VAL A 113 -21.21 2.98 -5.38
CA VAL A 113 -20.84 2.83 -3.96
C VAL A 113 -20.41 1.38 -3.70
N SER A 114 -19.33 1.19 -2.95
CA SER A 114 -18.78 -0.14 -2.67
C SER A 114 -18.75 -0.42 -1.16
N PRO A 115 -19.89 -0.76 -0.55
CA PRO A 115 -19.96 -0.96 0.90
C PRO A 115 -19.16 -2.18 1.33
N MET A 116 -18.59 -2.10 2.56
CA MET A 116 -18.03 -3.26 3.20
C MET A 116 -19.15 -4.21 3.63
N SER A 117 -18.93 -5.50 3.44
CA SER A 117 -19.87 -6.55 3.83
C SER A 117 -19.36 -7.27 5.07
N TYR A 118 -20.21 -7.33 6.10
CA TYR A 118 -19.97 -8.04 7.34
C TYR A 118 -21.08 -9.07 7.58
N SER A 119 -20.76 -10.17 8.26
CA SER A 119 -21.80 -11.00 8.83
C SER A 119 -22.52 -10.24 9.97
N ASP A 120 -23.78 -10.56 10.20
CA ASP A 120 -24.61 -9.89 11.23
C ASP A 120 -23.97 -9.96 12.62
N ASN A 121 -23.38 -11.11 12.96
CA ASN A 121 -22.70 -11.31 14.24
C ASN A 121 -21.47 -10.40 14.37
N LEU A 122 -20.66 -10.27 13.33
CA LEU A 122 -19.49 -9.41 13.35
C LEU A 122 -19.90 -7.96 13.41
N LYS A 123 -20.87 -7.55 12.58
CA LYS A 123 -21.37 -6.17 12.55
C LYS A 123 -21.88 -5.70 13.91
N ALA A 124 -22.53 -6.60 14.68
CA ALA A 124 -23.04 -6.30 16.01
C ALA A 124 -21.93 -6.06 17.05
N THR A 125 -20.71 -6.51 16.80
CA THR A 125 -19.56 -6.40 17.72
C THR A 125 -18.57 -5.28 17.31
N LEU A 126 -18.69 -4.74 16.12
CA LEU A 126 -17.79 -3.67 15.65
C LEU A 126 -18.10 -2.34 16.33
N PRO A 127 -17.06 -1.57 16.70
CA PRO A 127 -17.23 -0.19 17.13
C PRO A 127 -17.97 0.63 16.08
N LYS A 128 -18.82 1.55 16.54
CA LYS A 128 -19.58 2.42 15.64
C LYS A 128 -18.67 3.26 14.74
N GLU A 129 -17.53 3.68 15.24
CA GLU A 129 -16.52 4.47 14.53
C GLU A 129 -16.01 3.76 13.27
N ILE A 130 -15.82 2.42 13.34
CA ILE A 130 -15.41 1.61 12.18
C ILE A 130 -16.52 1.57 11.14
N LEU A 131 -17.78 1.36 11.57
CA LEU A 131 -18.92 1.33 10.64
C LEU A 131 -19.15 2.69 9.98
N ASP A 132 -18.99 3.78 10.72
CA ASP A 132 -19.11 5.13 10.19
C ASP A 132 -17.96 5.44 9.19
N GLU A 133 -16.76 4.95 9.45
CA GLU A 133 -15.61 5.06 8.54
C GLU A 133 -15.81 4.26 7.27
N ASP A 134 -16.32 3.04 7.36
CA ASP A 134 -16.65 2.21 6.20
C ASP A 134 -17.62 2.90 5.24
N GLU A 135 -18.60 3.61 5.78
CA GLU A 135 -19.55 4.40 4.98
C GLU A 135 -18.87 5.56 4.22
N VAL A 136 -17.86 6.17 4.80
CA VAL A 136 -17.04 7.20 4.15
C VAL A 136 -16.18 6.59 3.07
N VAL A 137 -15.50 5.48 3.36
CA VAL A 137 -14.66 4.77 2.40
C VAL A 137 -15.48 4.27 1.21
N ALA A 138 -16.66 3.68 1.47
CA ALA A 138 -17.54 3.16 0.42
C ALA A 138 -17.91 4.20 -0.65
N LYS A 139 -17.90 5.47 -0.27
CA LYS A 139 -18.28 6.62 -1.14
C LYS A 139 -17.07 7.45 -1.56
N TYR A 140 -15.85 7.08 -1.14
CA TYR A 140 -14.66 7.86 -1.46
C TYR A 140 -14.48 8.00 -2.98
N PRO A 141 -14.24 9.19 -3.53
CA PRO A 141 -14.10 9.39 -4.98
C PRO A 141 -13.00 8.51 -5.57
N LEU A 142 -13.32 7.82 -6.65
CA LEU A 142 -12.39 7.03 -7.44
C LEU A 142 -12.57 7.42 -8.91
N GLU A 143 -11.59 8.12 -9.46
CA GLU A 143 -11.58 8.48 -10.88
C GLU A 143 -10.99 7.33 -11.70
N VAL A 144 -11.86 6.58 -12.35
CA VAL A 144 -11.47 5.49 -13.25
C VAL A 144 -11.55 5.99 -14.69
N ARG A 145 -10.41 6.05 -15.38
CA ARG A 145 -10.34 6.51 -16.78
C ARG A 145 -10.56 5.37 -17.77
N GLU A 146 -9.90 4.26 -17.52
CA GLU A 146 -9.92 3.09 -18.37
C GLU A 146 -9.91 1.82 -17.51
N VAL A 147 -10.66 0.81 -17.93
CA VAL A 147 -10.58 -0.54 -17.35
C VAL A 147 -10.32 -1.51 -18.49
N LYS A 148 -9.16 -2.17 -18.44
CA LYS A 148 -8.75 -3.20 -19.38
C LYS A 148 -8.79 -4.55 -18.70
N VAL A 149 -9.48 -5.50 -19.30
CA VAL A 149 -9.46 -6.91 -18.87
C VAL A 149 -8.42 -7.64 -19.72
N VAL A 150 -7.57 -8.41 -19.06
CA VAL A 150 -6.55 -9.24 -19.71
C VAL A 150 -6.74 -10.68 -19.25
N GLY A 151 -6.98 -11.58 -20.20
CA GLY A 151 -7.09 -13.01 -19.93
C GLY A 151 -5.74 -13.60 -19.49
N ILE A 152 -5.78 -14.72 -18.78
CA ILE A 152 -4.56 -15.39 -18.30
C ILE A 152 -3.65 -15.80 -19.47
N ASP A 153 -4.23 -16.24 -20.57
CA ASP A 153 -3.50 -16.67 -21.76
C ASP A 153 -2.78 -15.51 -22.47
N ASP A 154 -3.31 -14.29 -22.34
CA ASP A 154 -2.71 -13.09 -22.94
C ASP A 154 -1.60 -12.47 -22.07
N THR A 155 -1.53 -12.85 -20.79
CA THR A 155 -0.60 -12.27 -19.82
C THR A 155 0.85 -12.71 -20.07
N PHE A 156 1.06 -13.91 -20.57
CA PHE A 156 2.38 -14.55 -20.74
C PHE A 156 2.80 -14.80 -22.19
N LEU A 157 1.97 -14.43 -23.16
CA LEU A 157 2.19 -14.68 -24.59
C LEU A 157 2.79 -13.48 -25.33
N LYS A 158 3.88 -12.89 -24.80
CA LYS A 158 4.68 -11.93 -25.57
C LYS A 158 6.12 -12.32 -25.61
#